data_ddc78a2fcdee2ff16123067252aefcfa
#
_entry.id   ddc78a2fcdee2ff16123067252aefcfa
#
_cell.length_a   1.000
_cell.length_b   1.000
_cell.length_c   1.000
_cell.angle_alpha   90.00
_cell.angle_beta   90.00
_cell.angle_gamma   90.00
#
_symmetry.space_group_name_H-M   'P 1'
#
loop_
_entity.id
_entity.type
_entity.pdbx_description
1 polymer ?
#
loop_
_entity_poly.entity_id
_entity_poly.type
_entity_poly.pdbx_seq_one_letter_code
_entity_poly.pdbx_strand_id
1 'polypeptide(L)'
;PITRENFDEWMIPVYAPAPFIPVRGEGSRLWDQQGKEYIDFAGGIAVNALGHAHPELREALNEQASKFWHTGNGYTNEPVLRLAKKLIDATFADRVFFCNSGAEANEAALKLARKFAHDRYGSHKSGIVAFKNAFHGRTLFTVSAGGQPAYSQDFAPLPPDIRHAAYNDINSASALIDDSTCAVIVEPIQGEGGVVPASNAFLQGLRELCDRHNALLIFDEVQTGVGRTGELYAYMHYGVTPDLLTTAKALGGGFPVGALLATEECASVMTVGTHGTTYGGNPLASAVAGKVLELINTPEMLNGVKQRHDWFVERLNTINHRYGLFSEVRGLGLLIGCVLNADYAGQAKQISQEAAKAGVMVLIAGGNVVRFAPALNVSEEEVTTGLDRFAVACEHFVSRGSS
;
A
#
# COMPACT_ATOMS: atom_id res chain seq x y z
N PRO A 1 21.91 -25.15 -10.84
CA PRO A 1 21.24 -23.89 -11.14
C PRO A 1 19.85 -23.82 -10.47
N ILE A 2 19.44 -22.61 -10.10
CA ILE A 2 18.12 -22.37 -9.50
C ILE A 2 17.08 -22.30 -10.61
N THR A 3 15.94 -22.99 -10.40
CA THR A 3 14.83 -23.01 -11.33
C THR A 3 13.53 -22.63 -10.65
N ARG A 4 12.49 -22.32 -11.42
CA ARG A 4 11.15 -21.98 -10.88
C ARG A 4 10.56 -23.15 -10.07
N GLU A 5 10.83 -24.39 -10.45
CA GLU A 5 10.39 -25.59 -9.74
C GLU A 5 10.94 -25.68 -8.32
N ASN A 6 12.11 -25.09 -8.05
CA ASN A 6 12.69 -25.07 -6.71
C ASN A 6 11.81 -24.32 -5.71
N PHE A 7 10.99 -23.37 -6.17
CA PHE A 7 10.01 -22.74 -5.30
C PHE A 7 9.02 -23.77 -4.74
N ASP A 8 8.49 -24.61 -5.60
CA ASP A 8 7.50 -25.61 -5.22
C ASP A 8 8.09 -26.69 -4.32
N GLU A 9 9.39 -26.95 -4.45
CA GLU A 9 10.11 -27.93 -3.63
C GLU A 9 10.50 -27.39 -2.25
N TRP A 10 10.85 -26.10 -2.16
CA TRP A 10 11.53 -25.55 -0.96
C TRP A 10 10.72 -24.54 -0.17
N MET A 11 9.72 -23.92 -0.77
CA MET A 11 8.97 -22.85 -0.11
C MET A 11 7.62 -23.34 0.40
N ILE A 12 7.18 -22.81 1.54
CA ILE A 12 5.81 -23.03 2.00
C ILE A 12 4.87 -22.46 0.92
N PRO A 13 3.87 -23.25 0.45
CA PRO A 13 3.15 -22.93 -0.78
C PRO A 13 2.03 -21.89 -0.60
N VAL A 14 2.36 -20.72 -0.01
CA VAL A 14 1.39 -19.62 0.16
C VAL A 14 1.31 -18.70 -1.06
N TYR A 15 2.22 -18.86 -2.01
CA TYR A 15 2.26 -18.06 -3.24
C TYR A 15 2.30 -18.96 -4.48
N ALA A 16 1.78 -18.41 -5.57
CA ALA A 16 1.90 -19.01 -6.90
C ALA A 16 2.68 -18.02 -7.80
N PRO A 17 4.02 -18.01 -7.74
CA PRO A 17 4.81 -17.08 -8.53
C PRO A 17 4.67 -17.30 -10.02
N ALA A 18 4.95 -16.24 -10.80
CA ALA A 18 5.01 -16.32 -12.25
C ALA A 18 6.00 -17.40 -12.72
N PRO A 19 5.88 -17.89 -13.97
CA PRO A 19 6.74 -18.96 -14.48
C PRO A 19 8.17 -18.52 -14.83
N PHE A 20 8.54 -17.28 -14.57
CA PHE A 20 9.87 -16.73 -14.81
C PHE A 20 10.47 -16.16 -13.54
N ILE A 21 11.81 -16.06 -13.47
CA ILE A 21 12.52 -15.53 -12.31
C ILE A 21 13.27 -14.25 -12.74
N PRO A 22 12.85 -13.07 -12.24
CA PRO A 22 13.64 -11.86 -12.43
C PRO A 22 14.99 -11.96 -11.71
N VAL A 23 16.04 -11.45 -12.34
CA VAL A 23 17.41 -11.48 -11.79
C VAL A 23 18.08 -10.10 -11.75
N ARG A 24 17.58 -9.12 -12.48
CA ARG A 24 18.15 -7.77 -12.55
C ARG A 24 17.07 -6.75 -12.82
N GLY A 25 17.22 -5.57 -12.27
CA GLY A 25 16.31 -4.45 -12.52
C GLY A 25 17.06 -3.12 -12.59
N GLU A 26 16.50 -2.19 -13.38
CA GLU A 26 16.98 -0.83 -13.50
C GLU A 26 15.79 0.08 -13.91
N GLY A 27 15.48 1.06 -13.09
CA GLY A 27 14.29 1.88 -13.32
C GLY A 27 13.02 1.02 -13.32
N SER A 28 12.21 1.14 -14.34
CA SER A 28 10.98 0.35 -14.50
C SER A 28 11.19 -0.91 -15.35
N ARG A 29 12.44 -1.36 -15.52
CA ARG A 29 12.75 -2.54 -16.31
C ARG A 29 13.29 -3.66 -15.43
N LEU A 30 12.86 -4.89 -15.73
CA LEU A 30 13.36 -6.12 -15.13
C LEU A 30 13.78 -7.08 -16.22
N TRP A 31 14.81 -7.89 -15.93
CA TRP A 31 15.25 -8.98 -16.81
C TRP A 31 15.20 -10.29 -16.05
N ASP A 32 14.68 -11.33 -16.72
CA ASP A 32 14.62 -12.66 -16.13
C ASP A 32 15.89 -13.47 -16.41
N GLN A 33 15.90 -14.71 -15.94
CA GLN A 33 17.04 -15.63 -16.11
C GLN A 33 17.40 -15.88 -17.57
N GLN A 34 16.44 -15.79 -18.49
CA GLN A 34 16.65 -15.98 -19.92
C GLN A 34 17.00 -14.69 -20.66
N GLY A 35 17.12 -13.59 -19.93
CA GLY A 35 17.42 -12.29 -20.51
C GLY A 35 16.23 -11.56 -21.11
N LYS A 36 15.01 -12.05 -20.92
CA LYS A 36 13.80 -11.35 -21.37
C LYS A 36 13.57 -10.11 -20.51
N GLU A 37 13.28 -9.00 -21.18
CA GLU A 37 12.98 -7.72 -20.54
C GLU A 37 11.48 -7.57 -20.29
N TYR A 38 11.15 -7.02 -19.15
CA TYR A 38 9.79 -6.65 -18.75
C TYR A 38 9.76 -5.18 -18.35
N ILE A 39 8.70 -4.47 -18.73
CA ILE A 39 8.37 -3.19 -18.10
C ILE A 39 7.54 -3.50 -16.86
N ASP A 40 7.96 -2.95 -15.71
CA ASP A 40 7.33 -3.23 -14.43
C ASP A 40 6.34 -2.12 -14.04
N PHE A 41 5.05 -2.39 -14.23
CA PHE A 41 3.96 -1.56 -13.73
C PHE A 41 3.31 -2.15 -12.47
N ALA A 42 3.92 -3.20 -11.90
CA ALA A 42 3.48 -3.81 -10.65
C ALA A 42 4.22 -3.20 -9.43
N GLY A 43 5.50 -2.86 -9.62
CA GLY A 43 6.29 -2.18 -8.60
C GLY A 43 6.47 -2.94 -7.29
N GLY A 44 6.42 -4.28 -7.32
CA GLY A 44 6.49 -5.09 -6.09
C GLY A 44 5.26 -4.88 -5.20
N ILE A 45 4.13 -4.62 -5.78
CA ILE A 45 2.86 -4.22 -5.15
C ILE A 45 2.98 -2.79 -4.58
N ALA A 46 3.19 -1.83 -5.48
CA ALA A 46 3.27 -0.40 -5.17
C ALA A 46 4.41 -0.03 -4.19
N VAL A 47 5.50 -0.78 -4.20
CA VAL A 47 6.65 -0.58 -3.30
C VAL A 47 7.76 0.23 -3.95
N ASN A 48 8.13 -0.12 -5.18
CA ASN A 48 9.30 0.44 -5.86
C ASN A 48 9.01 1.84 -6.42
N ALA A 49 8.86 2.80 -5.52
CA ALA A 49 8.45 4.16 -5.85
C ALA A 49 9.42 4.89 -6.79
N LEU A 50 10.70 4.54 -6.75
CA LEU A 50 11.75 5.16 -7.55
C LEU A 50 12.37 4.19 -8.56
N GLY A 51 11.72 3.06 -8.80
CA GLY A 51 12.21 2.01 -9.68
C GLY A 51 13.21 1.10 -8.99
N HIS A 52 13.73 0.14 -9.78
CA HIS A 52 14.67 -0.86 -9.28
C HIS A 52 16.08 -0.29 -9.19
N ALA A 53 16.79 -0.63 -8.09
CA ALA A 53 18.19 -0.30 -7.90
C ALA A 53 18.52 1.18 -8.11
N HIS A 54 17.65 2.08 -7.64
CA HIS A 54 17.85 3.52 -7.80
C HIS A 54 19.21 3.94 -7.26
N PRO A 55 20.06 4.63 -8.04
CA PRO A 55 21.45 4.91 -7.63
C PRO A 55 21.57 5.66 -6.31
N GLU A 56 20.72 6.63 -6.03
CA GLU A 56 20.77 7.41 -4.80
C GLU A 56 20.30 6.61 -3.59
N LEU A 57 19.34 5.69 -3.76
CA LEU A 57 18.92 4.78 -2.68
C LEU A 57 20.02 3.77 -2.37
N ARG A 58 20.65 3.23 -3.41
CA ARG A 58 21.76 2.30 -3.26
C ARG A 58 22.96 2.97 -2.56
N GLU A 59 23.26 4.21 -2.92
CA GLU A 59 24.33 4.99 -2.28
C GLU A 59 24.04 5.21 -0.79
N ALA A 60 22.82 5.60 -0.43
CA ALA A 60 22.39 5.77 0.96
C ALA A 60 22.52 4.47 1.75
N LEU A 61 22.10 3.35 1.15
CA LEU A 61 22.24 2.02 1.74
C LEU A 61 23.70 1.66 1.95
N ASN A 62 24.54 1.81 0.93
CA ASN A 62 25.96 1.45 0.97
C ASN A 62 26.73 2.29 1.98
N GLU A 63 26.46 3.58 2.07
CA GLU A 63 27.07 4.46 3.05
C GLU A 63 26.77 4.00 4.48
N GLN A 64 25.49 3.76 4.78
CA GLN A 64 25.11 3.28 6.11
C GLN A 64 25.62 1.86 6.38
N ALA A 65 25.61 0.99 5.37
CA ALA A 65 26.08 -0.38 5.50
C ALA A 65 27.59 -0.44 5.86
N SER A 66 28.37 0.58 5.51
CA SER A 66 29.77 0.68 5.87
C SER A 66 30.00 1.12 7.32
N LYS A 67 28.96 1.60 8.01
CA LYS A 67 29.05 2.09 9.39
C LYS A 67 28.57 1.03 10.37
N PHE A 68 27.28 0.77 10.43
CA PHE A 68 26.69 -0.33 11.20
C PHE A 68 25.24 -0.56 10.74
N TRP A 69 24.71 -1.77 11.04
CA TRP A 69 23.44 -2.24 10.49
C TRP A 69 22.32 -2.27 11.52
N HIS A 70 22.65 -2.66 12.76
CA HIS A 70 21.64 -2.94 13.76
C HIS A 70 22.22 -2.94 15.18
N THR A 71 21.50 -2.33 16.10
CA THR A 71 21.88 -2.35 17.53
C THR A 71 20.67 -2.61 18.45
N GLY A 72 19.47 -2.69 17.88
CA GLY A 72 18.22 -2.80 18.64
C GLY A 72 17.75 -1.47 19.22
N ASN A 73 16.58 -1.47 19.84
CA ASN A 73 15.95 -0.26 20.36
C ASN A 73 16.33 0.08 21.81
N GLY A 74 17.29 -0.68 22.40
CA GLY A 74 17.97 -0.25 23.61
C GLY A 74 18.89 0.95 23.37
N TYR A 75 19.23 1.20 22.11
CA TYR A 75 19.98 2.35 21.63
C TYR A 75 19.20 3.00 20.48
N THR A 76 19.32 4.31 20.32
CA THR A 76 18.80 4.95 19.12
C THR A 76 19.93 5.17 18.11
N ASN A 77 19.58 5.74 16.94
CA ASN A 77 20.57 6.04 15.91
C ASN A 77 20.20 7.35 15.18
N GLU A 78 21.19 7.99 14.57
CA GLU A 78 20.93 9.25 13.86
C GLU A 78 20.02 9.09 12.65
N PRO A 79 20.18 8.06 11.78
CA PRO A 79 19.28 7.91 10.62
C PRO A 79 17.80 7.82 11.01
N VAL A 80 17.44 7.09 12.05
CA VAL A 80 16.03 6.97 12.47
C VAL A 80 15.49 8.29 13.00
N LEU A 81 16.30 9.05 13.73
CA LEU A 81 15.89 10.36 14.23
C LEU A 81 15.69 11.36 13.09
N ARG A 82 16.56 11.35 12.10
CA ARG A 82 16.40 12.19 10.91
C ARG A 82 15.13 11.79 10.13
N LEU A 83 14.85 10.51 9.98
CA LEU A 83 13.64 10.03 9.32
C LEU A 83 12.38 10.46 10.07
N ALA A 84 12.37 10.29 11.40
CA ALA A 84 11.25 10.73 12.24
C ALA A 84 10.98 12.23 12.06
N LYS A 85 12.04 13.03 12.09
CA LYS A 85 11.91 14.49 11.91
C LYS A 85 11.35 14.86 10.53
N LYS A 86 11.79 14.19 9.47
CA LYS A 86 11.25 14.42 8.12
C LYS A 86 9.76 14.11 8.05
N LEU A 87 9.31 13.03 8.65
CA LEU A 87 7.89 12.65 8.66
C LEU A 87 7.06 13.61 9.50
N ILE A 88 7.56 14.01 10.65
CA ILE A 88 6.88 14.97 11.54
C ILE A 88 6.74 16.33 10.85
N ASP A 89 7.80 16.82 10.23
CA ASP A 89 7.77 18.14 9.57
C ASP A 89 6.86 18.15 8.32
N ALA A 90 6.63 17.00 7.70
CA ALA A 90 5.87 16.88 6.46
C ALA A 90 4.40 16.51 6.65
N THR A 91 3.98 16.13 7.86
CA THR A 91 2.64 15.59 8.12
C THR A 91 2.02 16.22 9.38
N PHE A 92 0.83 15.75 9.75
CA PHE A 92 0.14 16.14 10.99
C PHE A 92 0.80 15.55 12.24
N ALA A 93 1.67 14.55 12.09
CA ALA A 93 2.16 13.75 13.21
C ALA A 93 3.13 14.51 14.11
N ASP A 94 3.09 14.18 15.39
CA ASP A 94 4.02 14.67 16.41
C ASP A 94 5.04 13.60 16.81
N ARG A 95 4.69 12.32 16.64
CA ARG A 95 5.50 11.16 17.04
C ARG A 95 5.41 10.05 16.01
N VAL A 96 6.45 9.22 15.93
CA VAL A 96 6.53 8.10 14.96
C VAL A 96 7.04 6.86 15.68
N PHE A 97 6.41 5.71 15.39
CA PHE A 97 6.93 4.38 15.74
C PHE A 97 7.31 3.66 14.45
N PHE A 98 8.54 3.13 14.37
CA PHE A 98 9.02 2.41 13.19
C PHE A 98 8.95 0.90 13.38
N CYS A 99 8.62 0.21 12.30
CA CYS A 99 8.56 -1.25 12.20
C CYS A 99 9.04 -1.67 10.80
N ASN A 100 8.70 -2.87 10.34
CA ASN A 100 9.30 -3.44 9.13
C ASN A 100 8.30 -3.70 8.00
N SER A 101 7.02 -3.51 8.25
CA SER A 101 5.96 -3.83 7.30
C SER A 101 4.69 -3.03 7.58
N GLY A 102 3.80 -3.00 6.58
CA GLY A 102 2.48 -2.40 6.75
C GLY A 102 1.62 -3.13 7.78
N ALA A 103 1.72 -4.46 7.82
CA ALA A 103 0.99 -5.26 8.82
C ALA A 103 1.42 -4.89 10.24
N GLU A 104 2.72 -4.74 10.49
CA GLU A 104 3.22 -4.32 11.81
C GLU A 104 2.79 -2.90 12.16
N ALA A 105 2.78 -2.00 11.18
CA ALA A 105 2.29 -0.63 11.40
C ALA A 105 0.81 -0.62 11.80
N ASN A 106 -0.01 -1.39 11.12
CA ASN A 106 -1.43 -1.52 11.44
C ASN A 106 -1.67 -2.24 12.78
N GLU A 107 -0.88 -3.27 13.11
CA GLU A 107 -0.91 -3.90 14.45
C GLU A 107 -0.68 -2.85 15.54
N ALA A 108 0.37 -2.05 15.38
CA ALA A 108 0.71 -0.99 16.33
C ALA A 108 -0.42 0.03 16.47
N ALA A 109 -1.04 0.44 15.35
CA ALA A 109 -2.15 1.38 15.35
C ALA A 109 -3.37 0.84 16.09
N LEU A 110 -3.76 -0.40 15.82
CA LEU A 110 -4.90 -1.03 16.47
C LEU A 110 -4.66 -1.25 17.97
N LYS A 111 -3.45 -1.65 18.35
CA LYS A 111 -3.06 -1.78 19.77
C LYS A 111 -3.08 -0.42 20.47
N LEU A 112 -2.52 0.60 19.84
CA LEU A 112 -2.52 1.96 20.40
C LEU A 112 -3.96 2.44 20.64
N ALA A 113 -4.84 2.26 19.67
CA ALA A 113 -6.23 2.68 19.76
C ALA A 113 -6.96 2.02 20.92
N ARG A 114 -6.78 0.71 21.10
CA ARG A 114 -7.36 0.00 22.24
C ARG A 114 -6.80 0.49 23.57
N LYS A 115 -5.49 0.64 23.67
CA LYS A 115 -4.87 1.13 24.90
C LYS A 115 -5.32 2.57 25.23
N PHE A 116 -5.35 3.43 24.23
CA PHE A 116 -5.83 4.80 24.40
C PHE A 116 -7.24 4.85 24.97
N ALA A 117 -8.14 4.05 24.41
CA ALA A 117 -9.53 3.98 24.87
C ALA A 117 -9.64 3.37 26.28
N HIS A 118 -8.91 2.30 26.56
CA HIS A 118 -8.91 1.66 27.87
C HIS A 118 -8.42 2.62 28.95
N ASP A 119 -7.34 3.34 28.70
CA ASP A 119 -6.75 4.26 29.68
C ASP A 119 -7.67 5.47 29.96
N ARG A 120 -8.41 5.93 28.94
CA ARG A 120 -9.25 7.13 29.08
C ARG A 120 -10.70 6.85 29.43
N TYR A 121 -11.26 5.74 28.95
CA TYR A 121 -12.69 5.48 29.02
C TYR A 121 -13.03 4.15 29.67
N GLY A 122 -12.07 3.24 29.80
CA GLY A 122 -12.27 1.91 30.36
C GLY A 122 -12.27 0.78 29.31
N SER A 123 -12.20 -0.47 29.81
CA SER A 123 -12.03 -1.67 28.97
C SER A 123 -13.24 -1.99 28.08
N HIS A 124 -14.39 -1.38 28.33
CA HIS A 124 -15.60 -1.58 27.52
C HIS A 124 -15.48 -0.93 26.12
N LYS A 125 -14.56 0.00 25.95
CA LYS A 125 -14.36 0.73 24.69
C LYS A 125 -13.27 0.04 23.86
N SER A 126 -13.60 -1.13 23.30
CA SER A 126 -12.68 -1.99 22.55
C SER A 126 -13.07 -2.20 21.10
N GLY A 127 -14.22 -1.70 20.67
CA GLY A 127 -14.75 -1.92 19.33
C GLY A 127 -13.91 -1.27 18.24
N ILE A 128 -13.68 -2.01 17.16
CA ILE A 128 -13.03 -1.50 15.96
C ILE A 128 -14.00 -1.66 14.80
N VAL A 129 -14.19 -0.58 14.04
CA VAL A 129 -14.96 -0.60 12.81
C VAL A 129 -13.98 -0.54 11.64
N ALA A 130 -14.08 -1.50 10.77
CA ALA A 130 -13.32 -1.62 9.54
C ALA A 130 -14.30 -1.76 8.36
N PHE A 131 -13.80 -2.03 7.17
CA PHE A 131 -14.65 -2.02 5.98
C PHE A 131 -14.50 -3.31 5.17
N LYS A 132 -15.60 -3.72 4.54
CA LYS A 132 -15.62 -4.85 3.61
C LYS A 132 -14.64 -4.58 2.47
N ASN A 133 -13.97 -5.62 2.02
CA ASN A 133 -12.93 -5.61 0.99
C ASN A 133 -11.63 -4.91 1.38
N ALA A 134 -11.49 -4.44 2.61
CA ALA A 134 -10.25 -3.83 3.10
C ALA A 134 -9.12 -4.85 3.22
N PHE A 135 -7.89 -4.35 3.10
CA PHE A 135 -6.68 -5.13 3.35
C PHE A 135 -5.75 -4.34 4.27
N HIS A 136 -5.42 -4.92 5.44
CA HIS A 136 -4.56 -4.27 6.45
C HIS A 136 -3.35 -5.12 6.86
N GLY A 137 -3.17 -6.29 6.26
CA GLY A 137 -2.07 -7.20 6.55
C GLY A 137 -2.52 -8.62 6.82
N ARG A 138 -1.55 -9.48 7.16
CA ARG A 138 -1.78 -10.92 7.36
C ARG A 138 -1.51 -11.40 8.79
N THR A 139 -1.13 -10.52 9.72
CA THR A 139 -1.06 -10.87 11.13
C THR A 139 -2.47 -11.10 11.67
N LEU A 140 -2.61 -11.84 12.77
CA LEU A 140 -3.94 -12.27 13.23
C LEU A 140 -4.87 -11.08 13.49
N PHE A 141 -4.38 -10.01 14.10
CA PHE A 141 -5.19 -8.82 14.34
C PHE A 141 -5.50 -8.07 13.05
N THR A 142 -4.49 -7.84 12.21
CA THR A 142 -4.69 -7.08 10.97
C THR A 142 -5.51 -7.82 9.94
N VAL A 143 -5.38 -9.14 9.82
CA VAL A 143 -6.21 -9.94 8.91
C VAL A 143 -7.66 -9.97 9.37
N SER A 144 -7.88 -9.88 10.68
CA SER A 144 -9.22 -9.82 11.28
C SER A 144 -9.88 -8.47 11.04
N ALA A 145 -9.12 -7.38 11.04
CA ALA A 145 -9.59 -6.05 10.63
C ALA A 145 -9.82 -5.97 9.12
N GLY A 146 -9.12 -6.76 8.32
CA GLY A 146 -9.35 -6.86 6.89
C GLY A 146 -10.75 -7.33 6.56
N GLY A 147 -11.28 -6.89 5.43
CA GLY A 147 -12.66 -7.18 5.02
C GLY A 147 -12.80 -8.32 4.03
N GLN A 148 -11.85 -9.26 4.03
CA GLN A 148 -11.82 -10.41 3.11
C GLN A 148 -11.82 -11.70 3.91
N PRO A 149 -13.01 -12.28 4.21
CA PRO A 149 -13.14 -13.45 5.08
C PRO A 149 -12.31 -14.66 4.64
N ALA A 150 -12.04 -14.80 3.35
CA ALA A 150 -11.20 -15.90 2.84
C ALA A 150 -9.78 -15.88 3.42
N TYR A 151 -9.28 -14.74 3.88
CA TYR A 151 -7.95 -14.62 4.47
C TYR A 151 -7.92 -14.87 5.98
N SER A 152 -9.07 -14.81 6.66
CA SER A 152 -9.14 -14.86 8.12
C SER A 152 -9.88 -16.08 8.69
N GLN A 153 -10.87 -16.61 7.98
CA GLN A 153 -11.81 -17.59 8.53
C GLN A 153 -11.14 -18.89 9.04
N ASP A 154 -10.07 -19.33 8.39
CA ASP A 154 -9.37 -20.57 8.74
C ASP A 154 -8.51 -20.43 10.02
N PHE A 155 -8.37 -19.22 10.55
CA PHE A 155 -7.52 -18.93 11.70
C PHE A 155 -8.30 -18.58 12.97
N ALA A 156 -9.61 -18.82 12.96
CA ALA A 156 -10.45 -18.59 14.14
C ALA A 156 -9.97 -19.44 15.34
N PRO A 157 -10.10 -18.94 16.59
CA PRO A 157 -10.83 -17.74 16.98
C PRO A 157 -10.06 -16.46 16.69
N LEU A 158 -10.78 -15.45 16.17
CA LEU A 158 -10.20 -14.17 15.83
C LEU A 158 -10.26 -13.20 17.03
N PRO A 159 -9.41 -12.17 17.07
CA PRO A 159 -9.56 -11.08 18.03
C PRO A 159 -10.99 -10.53 18.02
N PRO A 160 -11.61 -10.32 19.20
CA PRO A 160 -13.02 -9.91 19.29
C PRO A 160 -13.22 -8.42 18.99
N ASP A 161 -14.50 -8.03 18.88
CA ASP A 161 -14.98 -6.65 18.78
C ASP A 161 -14.53 -5.90 17.51
N ILE A 162 -14.42 -6.63 16.40
CA ILE A 162 -14.16 -6.06 15.09
C ILE A 162 -15.42 -6.23 14.23
N ARG A 163 -15.92 -5.12 13.68
CA ARG A 163 -17.12 -5.09 12.84
C ARG A 163 -16.80 -4.45 11.51
N HIS A 164 -17.48 -4.90 10.44
CA HIS A 164 -17.23 -4.45 9.09
C HIS A 164 -18.45 -3.76 8.49
N ALA A 165 -18.29 -2.51 8.10
CA ALA A 165 -19.28 -1.72 7.38
C ALA A 165 -19.01 -1.76 5.87
N ALA A 166 -19.98 -1.30 5.09
CA ALA A 166 -19.79 -1.13 3.65
C ALA A 166 -18.94 0.12 3.37
N TYR A 167 -17.95 -0.03 2.49
CA TYR A 167 -17.07 1.07 2.09
C TYR A 167 -17.86 2.09 1.25
N ASN A 168 -17.58 3.37 1.43
CA ASN A 168 -18.30 4.49 0.80
C ASN A 168 -19.80 4.59 1.16
N ASP A 169 -20.20 3.94 2.25
CA ASP A 169 -21.57 3.98 2.76
C ASP A 169 -21.55 4.49 4.21
N ILE A 170 -21.75 5.79 4.38
CA ILE A 170 -21.68 6.42 5.71
C ILE A 170 -22.80 5.93 6.63
N ASN A 171 -23.95 5.57 6.10
CA ASN A 171 -25.05 5.04 6.90
C ASN A 171 -24.69 3.67 7.48
N SER A 172 -24.05 2.81 6.68
CA SER A 172 -23.54 1.52 7.15
C SER A 172 -22.52 1.70 8.29
N ALA A 173 -21.58 2.65 8.15
CA ALA A 173 -20.60 2.97 9.17
C ALA A 173 -21.27 3.53 10.43
N SER A 174 -22.19 4.47 10.28
CA SER A 174 -22.93 5.11 11.39
C SER A 174 -23.68 4.08 12.23
N ALA A 175 -24.21 3.03 11.60
CA ALA A 175 -24.93 1.97 12.33
C ALA A 175 -24.01 1.14 13.25
N LEU A 176 -22.71 1.12 12.98
CA LEU A 176 -21.74 0.31 13.76
C LEU A 176 -20.88 1.12 14.71
N ILE A 177 -20.72 2.42 14.47
CA ILE A 177 -19.89 3.31 15.30
C ILE A 177 -20.73 3.84 16.46
N ASP A 178 -20.32 3.53 17.69
CA ASP A 178 -20.99 3.98 18.90
C ASP A 178 -19.95 4.32 19.98
N ASP A 179 -20.41 4.58 21.21
CA ASP A 179 -19.52 4.97 22.29
C ASP A 179 -18.60 3.82 22.77
N SER A 180 -18.83 2.60 22.36
CA SER A 180 -17.96 1.46 22.62
C SER A 180 -16.86 1.29 21.55
N THR A 181 -16.88 2.08 20.51
CA THR A 181 -15.90 2.04 19.41
C THR A 181 -14.63 2.82 19.82
N CYS A 182 -13.49 2.13 19.81
CA CYS A 182 -12.20 2.79 20.07
C CYS A 182 -11.55 3.33 18.80
N ALA A 183 -11.81 2.73 17.65
CA ALA A 183 -11.18 3.13 16.39
C ALA A 183 -12.03 2.78 15.18
N VAL A 184 -11.84 3.57 14.12
CA VAL A 184 -12.26 3.27 12.76
C VAL A 184 -11.00 3.25 11.90
N ILE A 185 -10.75 2.13 11.21
CA ILE A 185 -9.61 2.00 10.29
C ILE A 185 -10.12 1.98 8.86
N VAL A 186 -9.54 2.83 8.02
CA VAL A 186 -9.98 3.02 6.64
C VAL A 186 -8.79 3.29 5.72
N GLU A 187 -8.85 2.74 4.51
CA GLU A 187 -7.94 3.08 3.41
C GLU A 187 -8.55 4.23 2.62
N PRO A 188 -7.82 5.33 2.34
CA PRO A 188 -8.34 6.39 1.45
C PRO A 188 -8.65 5.89 0.04
N ILE A 189 -7.92 4.87 -0.41
CA ILE A 189 -8.24 4.08 -1.61
C ILE A 189 -8.07 2.62 -1.20
N GLN A 190 -9.10 1.81 -1.39
CA GLN A 190 -8.94 0.36 -1.21
C GLN A 190 -8.14 -0.19 -2.38
N GLY A 191 -6.84 -0.45 -2.16
CA GLY A 191 -5.94 -0.92 -3.22
C GLY A 191 -6.21 -2.38 -3.60
N GLU A 192 -6.07 -3.28 -2.64
CA GLU A 192 -6.31 -4.72 -2.84
C GLU A 192 -7.79 -5.02 -3.12
N GLY A 193 -8.68 -4.20 -2.62
CA GLY A 193 -10.13 -4.34 -2.78
C GLY A 193 -10.67 -3.90 -4.14
N GLY A 194 -9.81 -3.39 -5.04
CA GLY A 194 -10.27 -3.04 -6.40
C GLY A 194 -9.90 -1.64 -6.87
N VAL A 195 -8.98 -0.97 -6.21
CA VAL A 195 -8.61 0.43 -6.49
C VAL A 195 -9.85 1.33 -6.42
N VAL A 196 -10.51 1.32 -5.26
CA VAL A 196 -11.74 2.07 -5.03
C VAL A 196 -11.45 3.29 -4.16
N PRO A 197 -11.43 4.51 -4.74
CA PRO A 197 -11.24 5.72 -3.93
C PRO A 197 -12.45 5.98 -3.02
N ALA A 198 -12.16 6.44 -1.80
CA ALA A 198 -13.19 6.97 -0.92
C ALA A 198 -13.73 8.30 -1.48
N SER A 199 -15.00 8.57 -1.27
CA SER A 199 -15.55 9.90 -1.52
C SER A 199 -15.14 10.86 -0.40
N ASN A 200 -15.06 12.16 -0.70
CA ASN A 200 -14.79 13.17 0.31
C ASN A 200 -15.86 13.15 1.42
N ALA A 201 -17.12 13.03 1.04
CA ALA A 201 -18.23 12.97 2.00
C ALA A 201 -18.09 11.79 2.96
N PHE A 202 -17.63 10.63 2.47
CA PHE A 202 -17.43 9.44 3.29
C PHE A 202 -16.35 9.67 4.35
N LEU A 203 -15.16 10.14 3.95
CA LEU A 203 -14.07 10.36 4.90
C LEU A 203 -14.39 11.49 5.89
N GLN A 204 -15.03 12.57 5.45
CA GLN A 204 -15.49 13.62 6.34
C GLN A 204 -16.53 13.11 7.32
N GLY A 205 -17.46 12.28 6.86
CA GLY A 205 -18.47 11.64 7.72
C GLY A 205 -17.84 10.74 8.78
N LEU A 206 -16.80 9.98 8.42
CA LEU A 206 -16.07 9.16 9.38
C LEU A 206 -15.35 10.01 10.42
N ARG A 207 -14.76 11.14 10.00
CA ARG A 207 -14.13 12.07 10.94
C ARG A 207 -15.14 12.60 11.96
N GLU A 208 -16.30 13.03 11.49
CA GLU A 208 -17.37 13.53 12.35
C GLU A 208 -17.90 12.47 13.34
N LEU A 209 -18.09 11.23 12.85
CA LEU A 209 -18.55 10.12 13.69
C LEU A 209 -17.51 9.77 14.76
N CYS A 210 -16.23 9.72 14.40
CA CYS A 210 -15.15 9.46 15.35
C CYS A 210 -15.08 10.54 16.41
N ASP A 211 -15.18 11.79 16.03
CA ASP A 211 -15.17 12.93 16.98
C ASP A 211 -16.36 12.87 17.94
N ARG A 212 -17.55 12.54 17.42
CA ARG A 212 -18.77 12.43 18.24
C ARG A 212 -18.69 11.32 19.27
N HIS A 213 -18.09 10.18 18.91
CA HIS A 213 -18.04 9.00 19.77
C HIS A 213 -16.70 8.78 20.45
N ASN A 214 -15.78 9.75 20.37
CA ASN A 214 -14.43 9.64 20.93
C ASN A 214 -13.67 8.40 20.46
N ALA A 215 -13.84 8.04 19.20
CA ALA A 215 -13.07 7.00 18.53
C ALA A 215 -11.90 7.62 17.76
N LEU A 216 -10.80 6.90 17.65
CA LEU A 216 -9.66 7.34 16.83
C LEU A 216 -9.90 6.99 15.37
N LEU A 217 -9.60 7.92 14.47
CA LEU A 217 -9.63 7.68 13.03
C LEU A 217 -8.23 7.28 12.57
N ILE A 218 -8.10 6.07 12.04
CA ILE A 218 -6.85 5.51 11.51
C ILE A 218 -6.95 5.48 10.00
N PHE A 219 -6.04 6.20 9.32
CA PHE A 219 -5.88 6.05 7.88
C PHE A 219 -4.76 5.06 7.60
N ASP A 220 -5.12 3.94 6.98
CA ASP A 220 -4.15 3.02 6.41
C ASP A 220 -3.69 3.58 5.06
N GLU A 221 -2.51 4.18 5.05
CA GLU A 221 -1.87 4.71 3.85
C GLU A 221 -0.64 3.90 3.45
N VAL A 222 -0.66 2.61 3.74
CA VAL A 222 0.41 1.69 3.34
C VAL A 222 0.58 1.68 1.82
N GLN A 223 -0.51 1.69 1.08
CA GLN A 223 -0.46 1.70 -0.39
C GLN A 223 -0.59 3.10 -0.99
N THR A 224 -1.38 3.98 -0.40
CA THR A 224 -1.65 5.33 -0.92
C THR A 224 -0.58 6.36 -0.58
N GLY A 225 0.28 6.06 0.38
CA GLY A 225 1.24 7.03 0.91
C GLY A 225 2.49 7.21 0.06
N VAL A 226 3.32 8.15 0.51
CA VAL A 226 4.64 8.47 -0.05
C VAL A 226 4.56 8.83 -1.54
N GLY A 227 3.63 9.73 -1.87
CA GLY A 227 3.54 10.31 -3.20
C GLY A 227 2.71 9.53 -4.21
N ARG A 228 2.24 8.31 -3.89
CA ARG A 228 1.55 7.44 -4.83
C ARG A 228 0.34 8.09 -5.51
N THR A 229 -0.40 8.94 -4.78
CA THR A 229 -1.61 9.60 -5.28
C THR A 229 -1.37 11.02 -5.82
N GLY A 230 -0.13 11.50 -5.78
CA GLY A 230 0.20 12.88 -6.20
C GLY A 230 0.27 13.89 -5.06
N GLU A 231 -0.05 13.49 -3.85
CA GLU A 231 0.27 14.18 -2.60
C GLU A 231 1.17 13.27 -1.77
N LEU A 232 1.90 13.80 -0.79
CA LEU A 232 2.77 12.94 0.03
C LEU A 232 1.97 11.84 0.72
N TYR A 233 0.82 12.19 1.28
CA TYR A 233 -0.18 11.25 1.80
C TYR A 233 -1.56 11.63 1.31
N ALA A 234 -2.40 10.63 1.04
CA ALA A 234 -3.71 10.84 0.41
C ALA A 234 -4.66 11.68 1.27
N TYR A 235 -4.51 11.67 2.61
CA TYR A 235 -5.36 12.51 3.46
C TYR A 235 -5.28 14.00 3.07
N MET A 236 -4.17 14.43 2.50
CA MET A 236 -3.97 15.81 2.06
C MET A 236 -4.88 16.20 0.89
N HIS A 237 -5.29 15.23 0.06
CA HIS A 237 -6.29 15.46 -1.01
C HIS A 237 -7.67 15.73 -0.43
N TYR A 238 -8.01 15.04 0.66
CA TYR A 238 -9.37 15.05 1.22
C TYR A 238 -9.58 16.19 2.22
N GLY A 239 -8.51 16.80 2.71
CA GLY A 239 -8.61 17.78 3.77
C GLY A 239 -9.16 17.20 5.08
N VAL A 240 -9.00 15.90 5.29
CA VAL A 240 -9.42 15.18 6.49
C VAL A 240 -8.17 14.65 7.18
N THR A 241 -7.91 15.09 8.41
CA THR A 241 -6.73 14.68 9.17
C THR A 241 -7.08 13.51 10.09
N PRO A 242 -6.40 12.35 9.97
CA PRO A 242 -6.62 11.25 10.91
C PRO A 242 -5.92 11.51 12.24
N ASP A 243 -6.24 10.70 13.25
CA ASP A 243 -5.51 10.67 14.51
C ASP A 243 -4.23 9.82 14.40
N LEU A 244 -4.32 8.75 13.63
CA LEU A 244 -3.23 7.81 13.37
C LEU A 244 -3.14 7.54 11.86
N LEU A 245 -1.91 7.40 11.37
CA LEU A 245 -1.66 7.06 9.97
C LEU A 245 -0.60 5.97 9.91
N THR A 246 -0.84 4.94 9.10
CA THR A 246 0.13 3.87 8.88
C THR A 246 0.70 3.97 7.47
N THR A 247 1.99 3.71 7.34
CA THR A 247 2.73 3.82 6.09
C THR A 247 3.80 2.73 6.01
N ALA A 248 4.10 2.29 4.79
CA ALA A 248 5.12 1.28 4.50
C ALA A 248 5.41 1.31 2.99
N LYS A 249 5.60 0.15 2.37
CA LYS A 249 5.76 -0.01 0.91
C LYS A 249 6.70 1.06 0.31
N ALA A 250 6.17 2.06 -0.34
CA ALA A 250 6.94 3.12 -0.98
C ALA A 250 7.89 3.87 -0.03
N LEU A 251 7.60 3.88 1.27
CA LEU A 251 8.46 4.52 2.27
C LEU A 251 9.89 4.01 2.21
N GLY A 252 10.07 2.71 1.97
CA GLY A 252 11.40 2.10 1.83
C GLY A 252 11.91 2.01 0.39
N GLY A 253 11.06 2.28 -0.60
CA GLY A 253 11.44 2.22 -2.01
C GLY A 253 11.94 0.85 -2.47
N GLY A 254 11.62 -0.22 -1.74
CA GLY A 254 12.11 -1.58 -1.94
C GLY A 254 12.76 -2.17 -0.71
N PHE A 255 13.22 -1.35 0.23
CA PHE A 255 13.77 -1.81 1.51
C PHE A 255 12.63 -1.93 2.55
N PRO A 256 12.58 -3.02 3.34
CA PRO A 256 11.50 -3.22 4.31
C PRO A 256 11.49 -2.17 5.41
N VAL A 257 10.44 -1.38 5.49
CA VAL A 257 10.20 -0.40 6.55
C VAL A 257 8.71 -0.09 6.63
N GLY A 258 8.23 0.12 7.84
CA GLY A 258 6.89 0.61 8.10
C GLY A 258 6.92 1.62 9.24
N ALA A 259 5.85 2.39 9.37
CA ALA A 259 5.74 3.38 10.43
C ALA A 259 4.29 3.63 10.81
N LEU A 260 4.11 3.95 12.11
CA LEU A 260 2.88 4.49 12.66
C LEU A 260 3.13 5.95 13.03
N LEU A 261 2.37 6.86 12.44
CA LEU A 261 2.40 8.29 12.70
C LEU A 261 1.23 8.64 13.62
N ALA A 262 1.50 9.39 14.69
CA ALA A 262 0.49 9.68 15.71
C ALA A 262 0.59 11.12 16.20
N THR A 263 -0.54 11.67 16.66
CA THR A 263 -0.56 12.89 17.44
C THR A 263 0.09 12.65 18.81
N GLU A 264 0.57 13.70 19.45
CA GLU A 264 1.15 13.61 20.80
C GLU A 264 0.15 13.01 21.81
N GLU A 265 -1.08 13.43 21.73
CA GLU A 265 -2.15 12.93 22.61
C GLU A 265 -2.32 11.41 22.50
N CYS A 266 -2.35 10.89 21.28
CA CYS A 266 -2.48 9.46 21.05
C CYS A 266 -1.21 8.70 21.42
N ALA A 267 -0.05 9.22 21.04
CA ALA A 267 1.23 8.57 21.28
C ALA A 267 1.56 8.41 22.77
N SER A 268 1.10 9.33 23.61
CA SER A 268 1.43 9.38 25.03
C SER A 268 1.07 8.13 25.82
N VAL A 269 0.10 7.33 25.35
CA VAL A 269 -0.31 6.10 26.04
C VAL A 269 0.63 4.93 25.80
N MET A 270 1.46 5.00 24.76
CA MET A 270 2.42 3.95 24.42
C MET A 270 3.73 4.17 25.15
N THR A 271 3.75 3.77 26.43
CA THR A 271 4.89 3.93 27.31
C THR A 271 5.86 2.76 27.20
N VAL A 272 7.02 2.86 27.86
CA VAL A 272 8.05 1.84 27.84
C VAL A 272 7.48 0.46 28.23
N GLY A 273 7.71 -0.53 27.39
CA GLY A 273 7.27 -1.92 27.61
C GLY A 273 5.89 -2.27 27.05
N THR A 274 5.13 -1.29 26.52
CA THR A 274 3.77 -1.57 26.01
C THR A 274 3.75 -2.20 24.61
N HIS A 275 4.79 -1.94 23.82
CA HIS A 275 4.93 -2.47 22.47
C HIS A 275 6.40 -2.42 22.06
N GLY A 276 6.78 -3.16 21.01
CA GLY A 276 8.16 -3.15 20.56
C GLY A 276 8.37 -3.94 19.29
N THR A 277 9.59 -3.84 18.78
CA THR A 277 10.08 -4.54 17.61
C THR A 277 11.60 -4.68 17.70
N THR A 278 12.16 -5.75 17.20
CA THR A 278 13.61 -5.93 17.18
C THR A 278 14.28 -5.06 16.12
N TYR A 279 13.79 -5.11 14.88
CA TYR A 279 14.44 -4.46 13.74
C TYR A 279 13.89 -3.09 13.39
N GLY A 280 12.69 -2.76 13.85
CA GLY A 280 12.06 -1.48 13.50
C GLY A 280 12.89 -0.29 13.94
N GLY A 281 13.13 0.64 13.03
CA GLY A 281 14.00 1.80 13.29
C GLY A 281 15.47 1.52 13.05
N ASN A 282 15.83 0.39 12.43
CA ASN A 282 17.24 0.11 12.13
C ASN A 282 17.84 1.16 11.19
N PRO A 283 19.13 1.44 11.30
CA PRO A 283 19.77 2.52 10.54
C PRO A 283 19.80 2.29 9.03
N LEU A 284 19.83 1.04 8.55
CA LEU A 284 19.80 0.76 7.11
C LEU A 284 18.47 1.19 6.49
N ALA A 285 17.37 0.71 7.05
CA ALA A 285 16.03 1.07 6.59
C ALA A 285 15.79 2.58 6.69
N SER A 286 16.24 3.18 7.81
CA SER A 286 16.02 4.60 8.07
C SER A 286 16.82 5.50 7.12
N ALA A 287 18.05 5.11 6.78
CA ALA A 287 18.87 5.85 5.80
C ALA A 287 18.23 5.81 4.40
N VAL A 288 17.76 4.64 3.97
CA VAL A 288 17.12 4.49 2.66
C VAL A 288 15.79 5.27 2.64
N ALA A 289 14.93 5.10 3.63
CA ALA A 289 13.64 5.78 3.69
C ALA A 289 13.80 7.31 3.77
N GLY A 290 14.81 7.80 4.47
CA GLY A 290 15.13 9.23 4.49
C GLY A 290 15.45 9.78 3.11
N LYS A 291 16.22 9.04 2.32
CA LYS A 291 16.53 9.41 0.93
C LYS A 291 15.28 9.33 0.04
N VAL A 292 14.44 8.33 0.23
CA VAL A 292 13.15 8.22 -0.49
C VAL A 292 12.32 9.50 -0.29
N LEU A 293 12.16 9.94 0.96
CA LEU A 293 11.38 11.15 1.25
C LEU A 293 12.00 12.41 0.63
N GLU A 294 13.33 12.54 0.66
CA GLU A 294 14.01 13.67 0.01
C GLU A 294 13.70 13.73 -1.48
N LEU A 295 13.69 12.59 -2.16
CA LEU A 295 13.49 12.52 -3.62
C LEU A 295 12.02 12.66 -4.00
N ILE A 296 11.10 12.18 -3.19
CA ILE A 296 9.67 12.17 -3.52
C ILE A 296 8.95 13.42 -3.03
N ASN A 297 9.27 13.92 -1.84
CA ASN A 297 8.56 15.05 -1.26
C ASN A 297 9.04 16.38 -1.84
N THR A 298 8.86 16.56 -3.13
CA THR A 298 9.13 17.78 -3.87
C THR A 298 7.93 18.13 -4.75
N PRO A 299 7.64 19.42 -4.98
CA PRO A 299 6.56 19.81 -5.90
C PRO A 299 6.71 19.21 -7.29
N GLU A 300 7.93 19.12 -7.80
CA GLU A 300 8.23 18.55 -9.10
C GLU A 300 7.81 17.07 -9.19
N MET A 301 8.22 16.27 -8.23
CA MET A 301 7.89 14.84 -8.20
C MET A 301 6.38 14.64 -8.05
N LEU A 302 5.76 15.31 -7.08
CA LEU A 302 4.33 15.12 -6.79
C LEU A 302 3.44 15.59 -7.95
N ASN A 303 3.77 16.72 -8.59
CA ASN A 303 3.07 17.16 -9.79
C ASN A 303 3.34 16.22 -10.97
N GLY A 304 4.55 15.68 -11.05
CA GLY A 304 4.91 14.68 -12.05
C GLY A 304 4.06 13.41 -11.95
N VAL A 305 3.72 12.98 -10.74
CA VAL A 305 2.81 11.84 -10.53
C VAL A 305 1.43 12.11 -11.13
N LYS A 306 0.90 13.30 -10.95
CA LYS A 306 -0.38 13.72 -11.54
C LYS A 306 -0.33 13.73 -13.07
N GLN A 307 0.76 14.20 -13.63
CA GLN A 307 0.99 14.21 -15.08
C GLN A 307 1.08 12.77 -15.63
N ARG A 308 1.81 11.90 -14.95
CA ARG A 308 1.97 10.49 -15.35
C ARG A 308 0.65 9.72 -15.25
N HIS A 309 -0.17 10.06 -14.28
CA HIS A 309 -1.55 9.55 -14.19
C HIS A 309 -2.30 9.83 -15.50
N ASP A 310 -2.24 11.04 -16.01
CA ASP A 310 -2.92 11.42 -17.25
C ASP A 310 -2.37 10.63 -18.44
N TRP A 311 -1.07 10.37 -18.52
CA TRP A 311 -0.48 9.53 -19.58
C TRP A 311 -1.08 8.12 -19.54
N PHE A 312 -1.19 7.51 -18.35
CA PHE A 312 -1.75 6.17 -18.20
C PHE A 312 -3.22 6.14 -18.57
N VAL A 313 -4.02 7.04 -18.01
CA VAL A 313 -5.48 7.05 -18.23
C VAL A 313 -5.81 7.29 -19.70
N GLU A 314 -5.15 8.23 -20.34
CA GLU A 314 -5.36 8.51 -21.77
C GLU A 314 -5.09 7.27 -22.64
N ARG A 315 -3.94 6.64 -22.43
CA ARG A 315 -3.57 5.44 -23.20
C ARG A 315 -4.41 4.22 -22.87
N LEU A 316 -4.77 4.03 -21.62
CA LEU A 316 -5.66 2.94 -21.22
C LEU A 316 -7.07 3.11 -21.80
N ASN A 317 -7.57 4.34 -21.85
CA ASN A 317 -8.85 4.62 -22.51
C ASN A 317 -8.79 4.35 -24.02
N THR A 318 -7.68 4.66 -24.67
CA THR A 318 -7.47 4.34 -26.08
C THR A 318 -7.48 2.83 -26.33
N ILE A 319 -6.79 2.07 -25.48
CA ILE A 319 -6.80 0.60 -25.51
C ILE A 319 -8.22 0.06 -25.32
N ASN A 320 -8.92 0.61 -24.32
CA ASN A 320 -10.29 0.19 -24.02
C ASN A 320 -11.26 0.50 -25.17
N HIS A 321 -11.10 1.66 -25.81
CA HIS A 321 -11.90 2.02 -26.97
C HIS A 321 -11.76 0.96 -28.10
N ARG A 322 -10.56 0.44 -28.27
CA ARG A 322 -10.29 -0.54 -29.31
C ARG A 322 -10.76 -1.96 -28.94
N TYR A 323 -10.60 -2.39 -27.71
CA TYR A 323 -10.84 -3.78 -27.31
C TYR A 323 -12.07 -3.98 -26.43
N GLY A 324 -12.62 -2.95 -25.83
CA GLY A 324 -13.86 -3.01 -25.06
C GLY A 324 -13.79 -3.86 -23.79
N LEU A 325 -12.66 -3.89 -23.11
CA LEU A 325 -12.43 -4.75 -21.94
C LEU A 325 -12.93 -4.18 -20.62
N PHE A 326 -12.88 -2.86 -20.48
CA PHE A 326 -13.08 -2.19 -19.19
C PHE A 326 -14.35 -1.36 -19.18
N SER A 327 -15.11 -1.47 -18.09
CA SER A 327 -16.26 -0.58 -17.83
C SER A 327 -15.79 0.77 -17.26
N GLU A 328 -14.62 0.81 -16.62
CA GLU A 328 -14.11 1.98 -15.93
C GLU A 328 -12.59 1.91 -15.79
N VAL A 329 -11.93 3.05 -15.91
CA VAL A 329 -10.53 3.27 -15.52
C VAL A 329 -10.56 4.29 -14.38
N ARG A 330 -10.10 3.92 -13.20
CA ARG A 330 -10.23 4.72 -11.99
C ARG A 330 -8.97 4.75 -11.14
N GLY A 331 -8.94 5.59 -10.13
CA GLY A 331 -7.84 5.73 -9.17
C GLY A 331 -7.32 7.16 -9.10
N LEU A 332 -6.31 7.36 -8.25
CA LEU A 332 -5.62 8.65 -8.11
C LEU A 332 -4.13 8.45 -8.33
N GLY A 333 -3.50 9.43 -8.96
CA GLY A 333 -2.06 9.38 -9.20
C GLY A 333 -1.64 8.12 -9.94
N LEU A 334 -0.64 7.44 -9.41
CA LEU A 334 -0.12 6.19 -9.99
C LEU A 334 -0.58 4.96 -9.22
N LEU A 335 -1.83 4.97 -8.82
CA LEU A 335 -2.58 3.82 -8.36
C LEU A 335 -3.87 3.77 -9.19
N ILE A 336 -3.85 2.94 -10.23
CA ILE A 336 -4.87 2.93 -11.28
C ILE A 336 -5.47 1.53 -11.40
N GLY A 337 -6.79 1.46 -11.47
CA GLY A 337 -7.54 0.23 -11.66
C GLY A 337 -8.36 0.27 -12.94
N CYS A 338 -8.21 -0.77 -13.75
CA CYS A 338 -9.06 -1.01 -14.92
C CYS A 338 -10.09 -2.07 -14.54
N VAL A 339 -11.34 -1.68 -14.39
CA VAL A 339 -12.43 -2.57 -13.97
C VAL A 339 -12.95 -3.30 -15.19
N LEU A 340 -12.93 -4.64 -15.17
CA LEU A 340 -13.45 -5.44 -16.27
C LEU A 340 -14.95 -5.26 -16.42
N ASN A 341 -15.43 -5.20 -17.67
CA ASN A 341 -16.86 -5.20 -17.89
C ASN A 341 -17.44 -6.61 -17.64
N ALA A 342 -18.77 -6.72 -17.65
CA ALA A 342 -19.48 -7.93 -17.26
C ALA A 342 -19.11 -9.16 -18.11
N ASP A 343 -18.77 -8.97 -19.40
CA ASP A 343 -18.44 -10.06 -20.31
C ASP A 343 -17.12 -10.75 -19.95
N TYR A 344 -16.25 -10.06 -19.19
CA TYR A 344 -14.94 -10.56 -18.81
C TYR A 344 -14.78 -10.70 -17.28
N ALA A 345 -15.89 -10.72 -16.56
CA ALA A 345 -15.87 -10.82 -15.10
C ALA A 345 -15.03 -12.02 -14.63
N GLY A 346 -14.19 -11.78 -13.62
CA GLY A 346 -13.33 -12.81 -13.04
C GLY A 346 -12.05 -13.11 -13.79
N GLN A 347 -11.76 -12.43 -14.89
CA GLN A 347 -10.64 -12.76 -15.78
C GLN A 347 -9.42 -11.84 -15.69
N ALA A 348 -9.31 -11.04 -14.63
CA ALA A 348 -8.16 -10.14 -14.46
C ALA A 348 -6.82 -10.90 -14.44
N LYS A 349 -6.79 -12.08 -13.80
CA LYS A 349 -5.57 -12.90 -13.73
C LYS A 349 -5.11 -13.34 -15.12
N GLN A 350 -6.02 -13.74 -15.99
CA GLN A 350 -5.69 -14.15 -17.36
C GLN A 350 -5.09 -12.98 -18.16
N ILE A 351 -5.62 -11.77 -17.98
CA ILE A 351 -5.07 -10.57 -18.62
C ILE A 351 -3.66 -10.29 -18.08
N SER A 352 -3.43 -10.43 -16.78
CA SER A 352 -2.09 -10.24 -16.20
C SER A 352 -1.08 -11.26 -16.72
N GLN A 353 -1.50 -12.48 -16.96
CA GLN A 353 -0.65 -13.54 -17.54
C GLN A 353 -0.31 -13.22 -19.00
N GLU A 354 -1.27 -12.76 -19.79
CA GLU A 354 -1.01 -12.33 -21.16
C GLU A 354 -0.09 -11.11 -21.20
N ALA A 355 -0.25 -10.19 -20.25
CA ALA A 355 0.64 -9.03 -20.09
C ALA A 355 2.09 -9.47 -19.86
N ALA A 356 2.32 -10.41 -18.96
CA ALA A 356 3.66 -10.94 -18.68
C ALA A 356 4.28 -11.57 -19.93
N LYS A 357 3.52 -12.35 -20.70
CA LYS A 357 3.98 -12.93 -21.97
C LYS A 357 4.39 -11.85 -22.97
N ALA A 358 3.68 -10.73 -22.99
CA ALA A 358 3.98 -9.59 -23.86
C ALA A 358 5.11 -8.70 -23.33
N GLY A 359 5.62 -8.96 -22.12
CA GLY A 359 6.75 -8.23 -21.55
C GLY A 359 6.36 -7.03 -20.70
N VAL A 360 5.19 -7.05 -20.06
CA VAL A 360 4.78 -6.04 -19.10
C VAL A 360 4.17 -6.69 -17.87
N MET A 361 4.57 -6.22 -16.69
CA MET A 361 4.09 -6.74 -15.42
C MET A 361 3.02 -5.79 -14.87
N VAL A 362 1.86 -6.35 -14.57
CA VAL A 362 0.75 -5.63 -13.95
C VAL A 362 0.29 -6.39 -12.71
N LEU A 363 -0.51 -5.74 -11.88
CA LEU A 363 -1.14 -6.35 -10.72
C LEU A 363 -2.61 -6.65 -11.02
N ILE A 364 -3.24 -7.38 -10.11
CA ILE A 364 -4.69 -7.50 -10.07
C ILE A 364 -5.19 -7.03 -8.70
N ALA A 365 -6.45 -6.65 -8.62
CA ALA A 365 -7.13 -6.35 -7.38
C ALA A 365 -8.47 -7.11 -7.40
N GLY A 366 -8.49 -8.28 -6.74
CA GLY A 366 -9.60 -9.22 -6.88
C GLY A 366 -9.63 -9.84 -8.27
N GLY A 367 -10.78 -10.42 -8.66
CA GLY A 367 -10.95 -11.08 -9.95
C GLY A 367 -11.29 -10.14 -11.11
N ASN A 368 -11.68 -8.90 -10.82
CA ASN A 368 -12.31 -7.99 -11.79
C ASN A 368 -11.50 -6.73 -12.10
N VAL A 369 -10.34 -6.52 -11.51
CA VAL A 369 -9.57 -5.28 -11.70
C VAL A 369 -8.13 -5.61 -12.07
N VAL A 370 -7.66 -5.02 -13.17
CA VAL A 370 -6.24 -4.97 -13.52
C VAL A 370 -5.67 -3.69 -12.92
N ARG A 371 -4.62 -3.82 -12.12
CA ARG A 371 -4.07 -2.71 -11.33
C ARG A 371 -2.68 -2.33 -11.81
N PHE A 372 -2.45 -1.02 -11.90
CA PHE A 372 -1.16 -0.42 -12.27
C PHE A 372 -0.63 0.40 -11.10
N ALA A 373 0.59 0.10 -10.68
CA ALA A 373 1.28 0.82 -9.62
C ALA A 373 2.76 0.99 -9.97
N PRO A 374 3.07 1.74 -11.06
CA PRO A 374 4.43 1.91 -11.54
C PRO A 374 5.26 2.79 -10.60
N ALA A 375 6.56 2.86 -10.86
CA ALA A 375 7.43 3.82 -10.20
C ALA A 375 6.90 5.26 -10.42
N LEU A 376 7.02 6.10 -9.40
CA LEU A 376 6.51 7.48 -9.45
C LEU A 376 7.25 8.33 -10.48
N ASN A 377 8.51 7.97 -10.76
CA ASN A 377 9.37 8.61 -11.74
C ASN A 377 9.40 7.90 -13.10
N VAL A 378 8.43 7.01 -13.36
CA VAL A 378 8.37 6.30 -14.64
C VAL A 378 8.42 7.27 -15.82
N SER A 379 9.28 6.98 -16.79
CA SER A 379 9.46 7.85 -17.96
C SER A 379 8.31 7.70 -18.96
N GLU A 380 8.12 8.71 -19.81
CA GLU A 380 7.14 8.64 -20.88
C GLU A 380 7.43 7.49 -21.85
N GLU A 381 8.72 7.24 -22.14
CA GLU A 381 9.15 6.12 -22.96
C GLU A 381 8.75 4.78 -22.33
N GLU A 382 9.00 4.62 -21.04
CA GLU A 382 8.61 3.38 -20.30
C GLU A 382 7.08 3.20 -20.27
N VAL A 383 6.33 4.29 -20.08
CA VAL A 383 4.86 4.25 -20.14
C VAL A 383 4.39 3.79 -21.52
N THR A 384 4.95 4.41 -22.56
CA THR A 384 4.59 4.08 -23.95
C THR A 384 4.93 2.63 -24.30
N THR A 385 6.15 2.20 -24.00
CA THR A 385 6.59 0.81 -24.27
C THR A 385 5.74 -0.20 -23.51
N GLY A 386 5.51 0.06 -22.22
CA GLY A 386 4.74 -0.85 -21.37
C GLY A 386 3.28 -0.95 -21.80
N LEU A 387 2.64 0.17 -22.13
CA LEU A 387 1.24 0.18 -22.55
C LEU A 387 1.07 -0.34 -23.99
N ASP A 388 2.05 -0.18 -24.87
CA ASP A 388 2.05 -0.84 -26.18
C ASP A 388 2.07 -2.37 -26.01
N ARG A 389 2.90 -2.88 -25.09
CA ARG A 389 2.93 -4.32 -24.75
C ARG A 389 1.62 -4.75 -24.10
N PHE A 390 1.04 -3.92 -23.26
CA PHE A 390 -0.27 -4.20 -22.65
C PHE A 390 -1.38 -4.27 -23.72
N ALA A 391 -1.35 -3.40 -24.71
CA ALA A 391 -2.28 -3.44 -25.85
C ALA A 391 -2.18 -4.76 -26.62
N VAL A 392 -0.95 -5.24 -26.86
CA VAL A 392 -0.73 -6.56 -27.47
C VAL A 392 -1.34 -7.68 -26.63
N ALA A 393 -1.16 -7.60 -25.31
CA ALA A 393 -1.75 -8.59 -24.39
C ALA A 393 -3.28 -8.57 -24.45
N CYS A 394 -3.89 -7.38 -24.50
CA CYS A 394 -5.34 -7.23 -24.63
C CYS A 394 -5.86 -7.80 -25.93
N GLU A 395 -5.16 -7.58 -27.04
CA GLU A 395 -5.50 -8.17 -28.34
C GLU A 395 -5.48 -9.70 -28.30
N HIS A 396 -4.43 -10.29 -27.74
CA HIS A 396 -4.32 -11.75 -27.59
C HIS A 396 -5.43 -12.29 -26.69
N PHE A 397 -5.73 -11.61 -25.60
CA PHE A 397 -6.79 -12.03 -24.67
C PHE A 397 -8.16 -12.04 -25.34
N VAL A 398 -8.51 -10.99 -26.07
CA VAL A 398 -9.80 -10.88 -26.79
C VAL A 398 -9.89 -11.94 -27.90
N SER A 399 -8.81 -12.15 -28.65
CA SER A 399 -8.77 -13.11 -29.76
C SER A 399 -9.00 -14.54 -29.30
N ARG A 400 -8.53 -14.92 -28.11
CA ARG A 400 -8.75 -16.26 -27.53
C ARG A 400 -10.21 -16.51 -27.17
N GLY A 401 -10.94 -15.48 -26.75
CA GLY A 401 -12.35 -15.59 -26.40
C GLY A 401 -13.27 -15.75 -27.61
N SER A 402 -12.74 -15.56 -28.83
CA SER A 402 -13.49 -15.63 -30.08
C SER A 402 -13.39 -17.00 -30.78
N SER A 403 -12.60 -17.96 -30.26
CA SER A 403 -12.38 -19.27 -30.85
C SER A 403 -13.20 -20.38 -30.20
#